data_65181f2d91a249bdb2408ab583882071
#
_entry.id   65181f2d91a249bdb2408ab583882071
#
_cell.length_a   1.000
_cell.length_b   1.000
_cell.length_c   1.000
_cell.angle_alpha   90.00
_cell.angle_beta   90.00
_cell.angle_gamma   90.00
#
_symmetry.space_group_name_H-M   'P 1'
#
loop_
_entity.id
_entity.type
_entity.pdbx_description
1 polymer ?
#
loop_
_entity_poly.entity_id
_entity_poly.type
_entity_poly.pdbx_seq_one_letter_code
_entity_poly.pdbx_strand_id
1 'polypeptide(L)'
;MAFDYLCFFANDANHQADIAIGRFGVNPFKKSDFVPEIYVERQGWDPEIAQQYADTLMEMEEGSTNRVFPLRVPGVFQFNSAVATGTSKALAGQLSPQKALDEVAAEWKKIVKRIGADTVREAYAIGVALEDAE
;
A
#
# COMPACT_ATOMS: atom_id res chain seq x y z
N MET A 1 -14.92 -26.28 -7.36
CA MET A 1 -15.57 -25.02 -6.90
C MET A 1 -14.55 -23.96 -6.43
N ALA A 2 -13.77 -24.14 -5.33
CA ALA A 2 -12.84 -23.10 -4.90
C ALA A 2 -11.72 -22.81 -5.93
N PHE A 3 -11.15 -23.83 -6.51
CA PHE A 3 -10.13 -23.70 -7.56
C PHE A 3 -10.68 -23.02 -8.81
N ASP A 4 -11.88 -23.38 -9.25
CA ASP A 4 -12.52 -22.79 -10.42
C ASP A 4 -12.82 -21.30 -10.20
N TYR A 5 -13.21 -20.93 -8.96
CA TYR A 5 -13.38 -19.54 -8.57
C TYR A 5 -12.07 -18.74 -8.63
N LEU A 6 -10.98 -19.31 -8.12
CA LEU A 6 -9.67 -18.68 -8.21
C LEU A 6 -9.19 -18.53 -9.66
N CYS A 7 -9.40 -19.54 -10.51
CA CYS A 7 -9.09 -19.47 -11.93
C CYS A 7 -9.94 -18.40 -12.64
N PHE A 8 -11.21 -18.31 -12.31
CA PHE A 8 -12.11 -17.27 -12.86
C PHE A 8 -11.62 -15.86 -12.48
N PHE A 9 -11.34 -15.66 -11.20
CA PHE A 9 -10.85 -14.36 -10.69
C PHE A 9 -9.48 -13.99 -11.25
N ALA A 10 -8.57 -14.98 -11.37
CA ALA A 10 -7.23 -14.78 -11.90
C ALA A 10 -7.14 -14.81 -13.44
N ASN A 11 -8.25 -14.98 -14.15
CA ASN A 11 -8.29 -14.90 -15.61
C ASN A 11 -7.95 -13.48 -16.06
N ASP A 12 -7.11 -13.33 -17.09
CA ASP A 12 -6.62 -12.01 -17.53
C ASP A 12 -7.74 -11.04 -17.89
N ALA A 13 -8.78 -11.51 -18.57
CA ALA A 13 -9.89 -10.65 -18.97
C ALA A 13 -10.66 -10.08 -17.77
N ASN A 14 -10.92 -10.90 -16.75
CA ASN A 14 -11.60 -10.48 -15.54
C ASN A 14 -10.70 -9.63 -14.66
N HIS A 15 -9.48 -10.09 -14.42
CA HIS A 15 -8.53 -9.40 -13.57
C HIS A 15 -8.16 -8.00 -14.12
N GLN A 16 -7.88 -7.88 -15.40
CA GLN A 16 -7.64 -6.58 -16.04
C GLN A 16 -8.84 -5.65 -15.99
N ALA A 17 -10.07 -6.21 -16.04
CA ALA A 17 -11.26 -5.41 -15.82
C ALA A 17 -11.34 -4.88 -14.38
N ASP A 18 -11.01 -5.71 -13.39
CA ASP A 18 -11.06 -5.35 -11.96
C ASP A 18 -10.01 -4.30 -11.61
N ILE A 19 -8.76 -4.45 -12.08
CA ILE A 19 -7.72 -3.41 -11.90
C ILE A 19 -8.12 -2.10 -12.58
N ALA A 20 -8.71 -2.18 -13.77
CA ALA A 20 -9.12 -1.00 -14.52
C ALA A 20 -10.26 -0.23 -13.83
N ILE A 21 -11.11 -0.86 -13.04
CA ILE A 21 -12.14 -0.17 -12.25
C ILE A 21 -11.52 0.75 -11.19
N GLY A 22 -10.37 0.35 -10.61
CA GLY A 22 -9.57 1.18 -9.69
C GLY A 22 -10.24 1.59 -8.37
N ARG A 23 -11.49 1.18 -8.14
CA ARG A 23 -12.31 1.63 -7.00
C ARG A 23 -12.35 0.65 -5.84
N PHE A 24 -11.92 -0.59 -6.05
CA PHE A 24 -12.07 -1.67 -5.09
C PHE A 24 -10.74 -2.18 -4.52
N GLY A 25 -9.64 -1.48 -4.75
CA GLY A 25 -8.33 -1.83 -4.20
C GLY A 25 -7.76 -3.13 -4.78
N VAL A 26 -8.19 -3.54 -5.96
CA VAL A 26 -7.55 -4.64 -6.70
C VAL A 26 -6.28 -4.07 -7.33
N ASN A 27 -5.14 -4.55 -6.87
CA ASN A 27 -3.84 -4.13 -7.38
C ASN A 27 -3.34 -5.08 -8.47
N PRO A 28 -2.55 -4.59 -9.42
CA PRO A 28 -1.80 -5.43 -10.35
C PRO A 28 -0.95 -6.45 -9.60
N PHE A 29 -0.97 -7.72 -10.01
CA PHE A 29 -0.15 -8.78 -9.43
C PHE A 29 0.47 -9.72 -10.46
N LYS A 30 0.14 -9.55 -11.73
CA LYS A 30 0.73 -10.28 -12.85
C LYS A 30 1.60 -9.36 -13.68
N LYS A 31 2.64 -9.88 -14.30
CA LYS A 31 3.48 -9.11 -15.23
C LYS A 31 2.68 -8.51 -16.40
N SER A 32 1.62 -9.19 -16.84
CA SER A 32 0.68 -8.71 -17.87
C SER A 32 -0.17 -7.52 -17.43
N ASP A 33 -0.19 -7.20 -16.14
CA ASP A 33 -0.98 -6.09 -15.60
C ASP A 33 -0.23 -4.76 -15.63
N PHE A 34 1.10 -4.82 -15.76
CA PHE A 34 1.97 -3.64 -15.81
C PHE A 34 2.08 -3.06 -17.23
N VAL A 35 1.00 -3.15 -18.00
CA VAL A 35 0.92 -2.67 -19.38
C VAL A 35 0.10 -1.39 -19.41
N PRO A 36 0.72 -0.23 -19.77
CA PRO A 36 0.06 1.09 -19.73
C PRO A 36 -1.24 1.14 -20.53
N GLU A 37 -1.34 0.38 -21.62
CA GLU A 37 -2.50 0.33 -22.51
C GLU A 37 -3.79 -0.04 -21.78
N ILE A 38 -3.72 -0.90 -20.73
CA ILE A 38 -4.89 -1.27 -19.93
C ILE A 38 -5.53 -0.04 -19.29
N TYR A 39 -4.72 0.88 -18.78
CA TYR A 39 -5.19 2.09 -18.11
C TYR A 39 -5.67 3.14 -19.10
N VAL A 40 -5.00 3.26 -20.24
CA VAL A 40 -5.39 4.18 -21.32
C VAL A 40 -6.72 3.74 -21.93
N GLU A 41 -6.82 2.47 -22.35
CA GLU A 41 -8.00 1.99 -23.09
C GLU A 41 -9.24 1.85 -22.21
N ARG A 42 -9.06 1.38 -20.98
CA ARG A 42 -10.20 1.09 -20.08
C ARG A 42 -10.57 2.23 -19.16
N GLN A 43 -9.63 3.09 -18.81
CA GLN A 43 -9.85 4.19 -17.86
C GLN A 43 -9.72 5.58 -18.48
N GLY A 44 -9.22 5.66 -19.72
CA GLY A 44 -8.99 6.93 -20.39
C GLY A 44 -7.88 7.75 -19.75
N TRP A 45 -6.89 7.09 -19.14
CA TRP A 45 -5.74 7.80 -18.58
C TRP A 45 -4.89 8.40 -19.70
N ASP A 46 -4.23 9.49 -19.36
CA ASP A 46 -3.17 10.03 -20.21
C ASP A 46 -2.06 8.98 -20.39
N PRO A 47 -1.56 8.74 -21.61
CA PRO A 47 -0.54 7.72 -21.88
C PRO A 47 0.75 7.91 -21.07
N GLU A 48 1.19 9.15 -20.84
CA GLU A 48 2.40 9.43 -20.05
C GLU A 48 2.18 9.07 -18.59
N ILE A 49 1.02 9.39 -18.04
CA ILE A 49 0.64 9.03 -16.67
C ILE A 49 0.53 7.52 -16.50
N ALA A 50 -0.08 6.82 -17.47
CA ALA A 50 -0.19 5.37 -17.45
C ALA A 50 1.18 4.69 -17.52
N GLN A 51 2.09 5.20 -18.34
CA GLN A 51 3.47 4.71 -18.40
C GLN A 51 4.21 4.93 -17.10
N GLN A 52 4.18 6.15 -16.55
CA GLN A 52 4.81 6.47 -15.27
C GLN A 52 4.30 5.57 -14.14
N TYR A 53 3.00 5.29 -14.11
CA TYR A 53 2.41 4.39 -13.12
C TYR A 53 2.94 2.96 -13.27
N ALA A 54 2.94 2.41 -14.49
CA ALA A 54 3.45 1.07 -14.76
C ALA A 54 4.94 0.94 -14.41
N ASP A 55 5.76 1.91 -14.79
CA ASP A 55 7.19 1.94 -14.49
C ASP A 55 7.45 2.00 -12.98
N THR A 56 6.70 2.83 -12.25
CA THR A 56 6.80 2.94 -10.78
C THR A 56 6.45 1.62 -10.09
N LEU A 57 5.40 0.94 -10.55
CA LEU A 57 5.01 -0.35 -9.99
C LEU A 57 6.07 -1.43 -10.28
N MET A 58 6.61 -1.47 -11.48
CA MET A 58 7.70 -2.39 -11.85
C MET A 58 8.94 -2.15 -11.00
N GLU A 59 9.32 -0.88 -10.81
CA GLU A 59 10.45 -0.52 -9.95
C GLU A 59 10.22 -0.95 -8.49
N MET A 60 9.00 -0.82 -7.99
CA MET A 60 8.64 -1.28 -6.65
C MET A 60 8.72 -2.80 -6.49
N GLU A 61 8.29 -3.56 -7.50
CA GLU A 61 8.33 -5.03 -7.48
C GLU A 61 9.75 -5.58 -7.66
N GLU A 62 10.56 -4.96 -8.52
CA GLU A 62 11.92 -5.40 -8.81
C GLU A 62 12.94 -4.87 -7.79
N GLY A 63 12.58 -3.83 -7.04
CA GLY A 63 13.45 -3.19 -6.06
C GLY A 63 13.70 -4.05 -4.83
N SER A 64 14.90 -4.59 -4.68
CA SER A 64 15.33 -5.42 -3.54
C SER A 64 15.26 -4.72 -2.17
N THR A 65 15.09 -3.39 -2.16
CA THR A 65 15.03 -2.56 -0.95
C THR A 65 13.60 -2.18 -0.54
N ASN A 66 12.62 -2.36 -1.42
CA ASN A 66 11.23 -2.04 -1.16
C ASN A 66 10.53 -3.25 -0.52
N ARG A 67 10.61 -3.32 0.79
CA ARG A 67 9.89 -4.34 1.56
C ARG A 67 8.52 -3.80 1.95
N VAL A 68 7.49 -4.31 1.33
CA VAL A 68 6.11 -4.04 1.72
C VAL A 68 5.66 -5.12 2.70
N PHE A 69 5.91 -4.90 3.98
CA PHE A 69 5.32 -5.78 4.98
C PHE A 69 4.40 -4.98 5.92
N PRO A 70 3.29 -5.56 6.34
CA PRO A 70 2.43 -4.91 7.31
C PRO A 70 3.18 -4.78 8.64
N LEU A 71 3.19 -3.58 9.21
CA LEU A 71 3.81 -3.30 10.50
C LEU A 71 3.25 -4.24 11.58
N ARG A 72 4.06 -5.20 12.05
CA ARG A 72 3.67 -6.22 13.03
C ARG A 72 4.14 -5.83 14.43
N VAL A 73 3.62 -4.73 14.94
CA VAL A 73 3.97 -4.23 16.27
C VAL A 73 2.71 -4.03 17.12
N PRO A 74 2.82 -4.10 18.46
CA PRO A 74 1.73 -3.73 19.34
C PRO A 74 1.22 -2.31 19.04
N GLY A 75 -0.09 -2.15 18.93
CA GLY A 75 -0.70 -0.85 18.59
C GLY A 75 -0.76 -0.51 17.12
N VAL A 76 -0.49 -1.44 16.19
CA VAL A 76 -0.51 -1.20 14.73
C VAL A 76 -1.78 -0.49 14.24
N PHE A 77 -2.95 -0.89 14.75
CA PHE A 77 -4.22 -0.23 14.36
C PHE A 77 -4.28 1.23 14.78
N GLN A 78 -3.66 1.59 15.91
CA GLN A 78 -3.59 2.98 16.38
C GLN A 78 -2.64 3.80 15.53
N PHE A 79 -1.49 3.24 15.15
CA PHE A 79 -0.56 3.88 14.21
C PHE A 79 -1.24 4.14 12.86
N ASN A 80 -1.92 3.14 12.30
CA ASN A 80 -2.63 3.26 11.03
C ASN A 80 -3.78 4.27 11.11
N SER A 81 -4.53 4.28 12.22
CA SER A 81 -5.62 5.25 12.43
C SER A 81 -5.11 6.69 12.48
N ALA A 82 -3.95 6.91 13.11
CA ALA A 82 -3.34 8.24 13.12
C ALA A 82 -2.95 8.70 11.71
N VAL A 83 -2.36 7.80 10.89
CA VAL A 83 -2.02 8.11 9.49
C VAL A 83 -3.28 8.41 8.69
N ALA A 84 -4.30 7.55 8.77
CA ALA A 84 -5.56 7.74 8.04
C ALA A 84 -6.22 9.08 8.40
N THR A 85 -6.21 9.45 9.68
CA THR A 85 -6.76 10.72 10.16
C THR A 85 -5.97 11.92 9.61
N GLY A 86 -4.64 11.87 9.68
CA GLY A 86 -3.78 12.93 9.15
C GLY A 86 -3.96 13.10 7.64
N THR A 87 -3.95 12.00 6.90
CA THR A 87 -4.18 11.99 5.44
C THR A 87 -5.54 12.60 5.09
N SER A 88 -6.61 12.19 5.79
CA SER A 88 -7.94 12.72 5.55
C SER A 88 -8.03 14.22 5.79
N LYS A 89 -7.40 14.74 6.85
CA LYS A 89 -7.34 16.19 7.13
C LYS A 89 -6.58 16.96 6.03
N ALA A 90 -5.48 16.40 5.54
CA ALA A 90 -4.70 17.02 4.47
C ALA A 90 -5.49 17.04 3.15
N LEU A 91 -6.12 15.94 2.76
CA LEU A 91 -6.95 15.84 1.55
C LEU A 91 -8.19 16.74 1.62
N ALA A 92 -8.76 16.92 2.79
CA ALA A 92 -9.87 17.86 3.03
C ALA A 92 -9.43 19.35 3.08
N GLY A 93 -8.14 19.65 2.91
CA GLY A 93 -7.61 21.02 2.98
C GLY A 93 -7.62 21.63 4.38
N GLN A 94 -7.85 20.85 5.43
CA GLN A 94 -7.88 21.31 6.82
C GLN A 94 -6.48 21.59 7.38
N LEU A 95 -5.50 20.84 6.90
CA LEU A 95 -4.08 20.97 7.27
C LEU A 95 -3.21 20.94 6.01
N SER A 96 -2.06 21.62 6.08
CA SER A 96 -1.03 21.37 5.07
C SER A 96 -0.48 19.94 5.23
N PRO A 97 0.04 19.32 4.15
CA PRO A 97 0.63 17.98 4.23
C PRO A 97 1.69 17.86 5.33
N GLN A 98 2.56 18.84 5.47
CA GLN A 98 3.59 18.86 6.51
C GLN A 98 2.98 18.87 7.91
N LYS A 99 2.00 19.71 8.19
CA LYS A 99 1.32 19.76 9.50
C LYS A 99 0.60 18.44 9.81
N ALA A 100 -0.01 17.80 8.81
CA ALA A 100 -0.65 16.53 8.98
C ALA A 100 0.36 15.44 9.39
N LEU A 101 1.52 15.40 8.74
CA LEU A 101 2.61 14.49 9.10
C LEU A 101 3.18 14.76 10.50
N ASP A 102 3.32 16.01 10.88
CA ASP A 102 3.78 16.42 12.22
C ASP A 102 2.79 15.96 13.31
N GLU A 103 1.48 16.10 13.07
CA GLU A 103 0.44 15.58 13.99
C GLU A 103 0.49 14.05 14.09
N VAL A 104 0.63 13.35 12.98
CA VAL A 104 0.79 11.88 12.95
C VAL A 104 2.01 11.45 13.75
N ALA A 105 3.16 12.10 13.52
CA ALA A 105 4.40 11.79 14.24
C ALA A 105 4.26 12.05 15.76
N ALA A 106 3.58 13.13 16.15
CA ALA A 106 3.32 13.43 17.54
C ALA A 106 2.42 12.36 18.20
N GLU A 107 1.38 11.90 17.49
CA GLU A 107 0.49 10.84 17.98
C GLU A 107 1.23 9.50 18.09
N TRP A 108 2.04 9.15 17.12
CA TRP A 108 2.89 7.95 17.16
C TRP A 108 3.82 7.94 18.38
N LYS A 109 4.44 9.09 18.71
CA LYS A 109 5.27 9.21 19.94
C LYS A 109 4.47 8.93 21.21
N LYS A 110 3.21 9.36 21.29
CA LYS A 110 2.34 9.06 22.43
C LYS A 110 1.99 7.56 22.50
N ILE A 111 1.70 6.95 21.35
CA ILE A 111 1.40 5.52 21.27
C ILE A 111 2.61 4.71 21.74
N VAL A 112 3.81 5.00 21.20
CA VAL A 112 5.06 4.35 21.61
C VAL A 112 5.34 4.53 23.11
N LYS A 113 5.15 5.74 23.65
CA LYS A 113 5.34 6.01 25.07
C LYS A 113 4.40 5.17 25.95
N ARG A 114 3.15 4.97 25.51
CA ARG A 114 2.15 4.18 26.25
C ARG A 114 2.45 2.68 26.20
N ILE A 115 2.89 2.16 25.07
CA ILE A 115 3.16 0.72 24.87
C ILE A 115 4.51 0.34 25.47
N GLY A 116 5.48 1.23 25.42
CA GLY A 116 6.88 0.99 25.76
C GLY A 116 7.75 0.92 24.51
N ALA A 117 8.76 1.77 24.44
CA ALA A 117 9.63 1.86 23.26
C ALA A 117 10.39 0.55 22.98
N ASP A 118 10.85 -0.13 24.03
CA ASP A 118 11.59 -1.39 23.87
C ASP A 118 10.67 -2.50 23.35
N THR A 119 9.45 -2.61 23.86
CA THR A 119 8.45 -3.57 23.37
C THR A 119 8.14 -3.38 21.87
N VAL A 120 8.01 -2.12 21.44
CA VAL A 120 7.77 -1.82 20.01
C VAL A 120 9.00 -2.15 19.16
N ARG A 121 10.21 -1.84 19.67
CA ARG A 121 11.48 -2.12 18.97
C ARG A 121 11.73 -3.62 18.82
N GLU A 122 11.52 -4.38 19.87
CA GLU A 122 11.68 -5.84 19.84
C GLU A 122 10.70 -6.50 18.87
N ALA A 123 9.42 -6.11 18.92
CA ALA A 123 8.42 -6.63 18.00
C ALA A 123 8.74 -6.28 16.52
N TYR A 124 9.25 -5.08 16.28
CA TYR A 124 9.68 -4.66 14.95
C TYR A 124 10.88 -5.49 14.48
N ALA A 125 11.89 -5.68 15.32
CA ALA A 125 13.07 -6.48 15.01
C ALA A 125 12.72 -7.94 14.67
N ILE A 126 11.78 -8.54 15.41
CA ILE A 126 11.27 -9.89 15.13
C ILE A 126 10.55 -9.90 13.76
N GLY A 127 9.73 -8.89 13.48
CA GLY A 127 9.02 -8.79 12.20
C GLY A 127 9.97 -8.73 11.00
N VAL A 128 11.02 -7.92 11.10
CA VAL A 128 12.05 -7.81 10.04
C VAL A 128 12.86 -9.09 9.90
N ALA A 129 13.26 -9.73 11.01
CA ALA A 129 14.03 -10.98 10.96
C ALA A 129 13.24 -12.15 10.35
N LEU A 130 11.91 -12.18 10.51
CA LEU A 130 11.07 -13.20 9.87
C LEU A 130 10.98 -13.01 8.36
N GLU A 131 11.07 -11.78 7.90
CA GLU A 131 11.05 -11.48 6.46
C GLU A 131 12.38 -11.80 5.76
N ASP A 132 13.50 -11.72 6.49
CA ASP A 132 14.81 -12.09 5.97
C ASP A 132 15.01 -13.62 5.92
N ALA A 133 14.11 -14.41 6.48
CA ALA A 133 14.19 -15.87 6.57
C ALA A 133 13.39 -16.62 5.47
N GLU A 134 12.61 -15.93 4.66
CA GLU A 134 11.87 -16.46 3.52
C GLU A 134 12.61 -16.21 2.20
#